data_3ab2e2d0086490aae8dd69ffb8a74179
#
_entry.id   3ab2e2d0086490aae8dd69ffb8a74179
#
_cell.length_a   1.000
_cell.length_b   1.000
_cell.length_c   1.000
_cell.angle_alpha   90.00
_cell.angle_beta   90.00
_cell.angle_gamma   90.00
#
_symmetry.space_group_name_H-M   'P 1'
#
loop_
_entity.id
_entity.type
_entity.pdbx_description
1 polymer ?
#
loop_
_entity_poly.entity_id
_entity_poly.type
_entity_poly.pdbx_seq_one_letter_code
_entity_poly.pdbx_strand_id
1 'polypeptide(L)'
;MQINNHNNFFTMNLKFRFASFALSVLPVAAGDDVIYSAKGGLGSAKSGLGSAKSGLGSAEGSIAQIQPLSARNDRWNFGAGISWRKIGNINFNTGNTNLTAPSVFGSSSFTQPAGIGADTGAVARTYDNGFVNPGPRTPATGRTTDYSYQTQDQLQGNNLLMTATGGRRVIIDQAAASSPSGWRESDNWEISPYLSLSHLIDMGNGWSAGPALTFSYTSIGGRQDGLNTLNANERRNIFDVRAIDSFDSTGLILPNPPYTGSPGAIAPLLPVEPAERNFIDELRTSDTALFRDSINESLEVNLFGLSLGASAVYQTDSRFFAGIGTGLVLNIADWDASRSDQLIQVTNGGAPLQIGSAGFHDSGADVLFGYYLQGSVGYQINDSWTIEANTRYDWNESLRESVGDSDFDLNLTGLTLGVGANYSF
;
A
#
# COMPACT_ATOMS: atom_id res chain seq x y z
N MET A 1 37.21 9.46 -19.00
CA MET A 1 37.00 10.03 -17.65
C MET A 1 36.39 11.42 -17.85
N GLN A 2 35.03 11.44 -17.92
CA GLN A 2 34.26 12.68 -17.98
C GLN A 2 33.16 12.55 -16.93
N ILE A 3 33.30 13.37 -15.90
CA ILE A 3 32.38 13.50 -14.79
C ILE A 3 31.30 14.50 -15.23
N ASN A 4 30.09 14.03 -15.51
CA ASN A 4 28.93 14.89 -15.72
C ASN A 4 28.20 15.06 -14.39
N ASN A 5 28.45 16.22 -13.75
CA ASN A 5 27.63 16.74 -12.67
C ASN A 5 26.30 17.22 -13.25
N HIS A 6 25.22 16.51 -13.03
CA HIS A 6 23.86 17.02 -13.18
C HIS A 6 23.37 17.51 -11.80
N ASN A 7 23.50 18.81 -11.60
CA ASN A 7 22.77 19.55 -10.58
C ASN A 7 21.28 19.60 -11.02
N ASN A 8 20.47 18.71 -10.47
CA ASN A 8 19.02 18.86 -10.55
C ASN A 8 18.57 19.85 -9.49
N PHE A 9 18.40 21.11 -9.89
CA PHE A 9 17.61 22.08 -9.15
C PHE A 9 16.16 21.60 -9.12
N PHE A 10 15.70 21.21 -7.95
CA PHE A 10 14.26 21.03 -7.65
C PHE A 10 13.60 22.40 -7.78
N THR A 11 12.99 22.69 -8.92
CA THR A 11 12.00 23.74 -9.05
C THR A 11 10.69 23.21 -8.45
N MET A 12 10.45 23.61 -7.23
CA MET A 12 9.17 23.42 -6.53
C MET A 12 8.12 24.27 -7.26
N ASN A 13 7.41 23.70 -8.22
CA ASN A 13 6.25 24.30 -8.83
C ASN A 13 5.07 24.21 -7.86
N LEU A 14 4.99 25.19 -6.95
CA LEU A 14 3.86 25.40 -6.07
C LEU A 14 2.67 25.87 -6.93
N LYS A 15 1.94 24.97 -7.54
CA LYS A 15 0.65 25.27 -8.18
C LYS A 15 -0.41 25.40 -7.09
N PHE A 16 -0.49 26.58 -6.46
CA PHE A 16 -1.68 26.95 -5.71
C PHE A 16 -2.88 27.00 -6.66
N ARG A 17 -3.63 25.93 -6.76
CA ARG A 17 -5.02 25.99 -7.22
C ARG A 17 -5.85 26.51 -6.06
N PHE A 18 -5.95 27.84 -5.94
CA PHE A 18 -7.02 28.42 -5.17
C PHE A 18 -8.35 28.02 -5.83
N ALA A 19 -8.99 26.99 -5.32
CA ALA A 19 -10.43 26.87 -5.48
C ALA A 19 -11.01 28.08 -4.73
N SER A 20 -11.49 29.07 -5.49
CA SER A 20 -12.19 30.20 -4.95
C SER A 20 -13.50 29.72 -4.34
N PHE A 21 -13.47 29.25 -3.10
CA PHE A 21 -14.65 29.16 -2.29
C PHE A 21 -15.03 30.59 -1.96
N ALA A 22 -15.98 31.13 -2.71
CA ALA A 22 -16.71 32.32 -2.33
C ALA A 22 -17.46 31.99 -1.03
N LEU A 23 -16.83 32.29 0.09
CA LEU A 23 -17.51 32.36 1.38
C LEU A 23 -18.50 33.55 1.24
N SER A 24 -19.71 33.23 0.83
CA SER A 24 -20.82 34.20 0.93
C SER A 24 -21.05 34.42 2.43
N VAL A 25 -20.44 35.51 2.92
CA VAL A 25 -20.76 36.06 4.23
C VAL A 25 -22.22 36.44 4.13
N LEU A 26 -23.11 35.65 4.72
CA LEU A 26 -24.48 36.02 4.97
C LEU A 26 -24.39 37.29 5.85
N PRO A 27 -24.96 38.42 5.41
CA PRO A 27 -25.07 39.57 6.29
C PRO A 27 -25.99 39.13 7.43
N VAL A 28 -25.45 39.08 8.64
CA VAL A 28 -26.29 39.07 9.85
C VAL A 28 -27.00 40.41 9.84
N ALA A 29 -28.24 40.39 9.37
CA ALA A 29 -29.15 41.54 9.53
C ALA A 29 -29.25 41.81 11.03
N ALA A 30 -28.78 42.98 11.43
CA ALA A 30 -29.10 43.54 12.73
C ALA A 30 -30.62 43.54 12.84
N GLY A 31 -31.15 42.77 13.75
CA GLY A 31 -32.58 42.62 13.98
C GLY A 31 -33.11 43.93 14.51
N ASP A 32 -33.88 44.62 13.68
CA ASP A 32 -34.79 45.65 14.14
C ASP A 32 -35.80 45.03 15.09
N ASP A 33 -36.03 45.70 16.20
CA ASP A 33 -37.01 45.42 17.24
C ASP A 33 -38.38 45.08 16.66
N VAL A 34 -38.75 43.80 16.67
CA VAL A 34 -40.13 43.41 16.40
C VAL A 34 -40.94 43.56 17.66
N ILE A 35 -41.60 44.75 17.78
CA ILE A 35 -42.64 44.99 18.75
C ILE A 35 -43.83 44.10 18.41
N TYR A 36 -44.04 43.03 19.15
CA TYR A 36 -45.28 42.30 19.10
C TYR A 36 -46.38 43.05 19.82
N SER A 37 -47.19 43.78 19.08
CA SER A 37 -48.48 44.31 19.50
C SER A 37 -49.48 43.13 19.55
N ALA A 38 -49.75 42.63 20.74
CA ALA A 38 -50.84 41.70 20.97
C ALA A 38 -52.16 42.49 21.03
N LYS A 39 -52.91 42.49 19.92
CA LYS A 39 -54.27 42.97 19.85
C LYS A 39 -55.21 41.83 20.17
N GLY A 40 -55.76 41.86 21.37
CA GLY A 40 -56.72 40.81 21.85
C GLY A 40 -57.78 41.39 22.77
N GLY A 41 -58.97 41.53 22.26
CA GLY A 41 -60.23 41.23 22.90
C GLY A 41 -60.82 42.21 23.96
N LEU A 42 -61.75 42.99 23.52
CA LEU A 42 -62.74 43.64 24.33
C LEU A 42 -63.47 42.68 25.32
N GLY A 43 -63.49 43.11 26.61
CA GLY A 43 -64.37 42.57 27.62
C GLY A 43 -64.89 43.74 28.51
N SER A 44 -66.08 44.19 28.21
CA SER A 44 -66.79 45.23 28.98
C SER A 44 -67.27 44.67 30.32
N ALA A 45 -66.90 45.33 31.43
CA ALA A 45 -67.68 45.20 32.66
C ALA A 45 -67.65 46.53 33.41
N LYS A 46 -68.86 47.06 33.52
CA LYS A 46 -69.24 48.32 34.13
C LYS A 46 -69.63 48.11 35.57
N SER A 47 -69.35 49.06 36.41
CA SER A 47 -69.96 49.38 37.69
C SER A 47 -69.16 49.06 38.98
N GLY A 48 -69.08 50.13 39.78
CA GLY A 48 -68.74 50.07 41.24
C GLY A 48 -68.09 51.33 41.78
N LEU A 49 -68.87 52.43 41.94
CA LEU A 49 -68.48 53.55 42.80
C LEU A 49 -68.31 53.08 44.25
N GLY A 50 -67.19 53.37 44.86
CA GLY A 50 -66.97 53.27 46.30
C GLY A 50 -65.89 54.24 46.75
N SER A 51 -66.38 55.39 47.25
CA SER A 51 -65.56 56.37 47.90
C SER A 51 -65.05 55.85 49.26
N ALA A 52 -63.79 55.91 49.50
CA ALA A 52 -63.21 55.88 50.84
C ALA A 52 -61.94 56.79 50.84
N LYS A 53 -62.12 57.92 51.47
CA LYS A 53 -61.13 58.94 51.76
C LYS A 53 -60.48 58.54 53.11
N SER A 54 -59.16 58.64 53.21
CA SER A 54 -58.33 58.88 54.35
C SER A 54 -57.26 57.78 54.60
N GLY A 55 -56.03 58.25 54.66
CA GLY A 55 -54.89 57.48 55.13
C GLY A 55 -53.60 57.99 54.51
N LEU A 56 -53.13 59.22 54.82
CA LEU A 56 -51.74 59.59 54.57
C LEU A 56 -50.85 58.68 55.40
N GLY A 57 -50.10 57.85 54.68
CA GLY A 57 -48.93 57.17 55.18
C GLY A 57 -47.86 57.32 54.09
N SER A 58 -46.94 58.25 54.29
CA SER A 58 -45.74 58.36 53.44
C SER A 58 -44.88 57.12 53.65
N ALA A 59 -45.05 56.15 52.82
CA ALA A 59 -44.06 55.08 52.61
C ALA A 59 -43.20 55.58 51.42
N GLU A 60 -42.09 56.16 51.74
CA GLU A 60 -40.97 56.24 50.81
C GLU A 60 -40.49 54.77 50.60
N GLY A 61 -41.23 54.05 49.77
CA GLY A 61 -40.74 52.85 49.12
C GLY A 61 -39.60 53.27 48.23
N SER A 62 -38.39 52.95 48.65
CA SER A 62 -37.26 53.03 47.77
C SER A 62 -37.59 52.18 46.52
N ILE A 63 -37.86 52.90 45.43
CA ILE A 63 -37.85 52.34 44.10
C ILE A 63 -36.43 51.70 44.00
N ALA A 64 -36.35 50.36 44.15
CA ALA A 64 -35.17 49.70 43.81
C ALA A 64 -34.80 50.17 42.42
N GLN A 65 -33.78 50.98 42.35
CA GLN A 65 -33.19 51.32 41.06
C GLN A 65 -32.89 49.96 40.43
N ILE A 66 -33.65 49.60 39.42
CA ILE A 66 -33.24 48.57 38.48
C ILE A 66 -31.94 49.14 37.97
N GLN A 67 -30.83 48.69 38.54
CA GLN A 67 -29.53 48.97 37.96
C GLN A 67 -29.68 48.49 36.49
N PRO A 68 -29.40 49.35 35.49
CA PRO A 68 -29.30 48.88 34.15
C PRO A 68 -28.32 47.71 34.20
N LEU A 69 -28.72 46.53 33.70
CA LEU A 69 -27.77 45.45 33.47
C LEU A 69 -26.55 46.15 32.87
N SER A 70 -25.44 46.13 33.64
CA SER A 70 -24.17 46.66 33.17
C SER A 70 -23.98 46.07 31.80
N ALA A 71 -23.74 46.94 30.79
CA ALA A 71 -23.57 46.51 29.43
C ALA A 71 -22.62 45.32 29.44
N ARG A 72 -23.16 44.14 29.15
CA ARG A 72 -22.37 42.91 29.07
C ARG A 72 -21.29 43.23 28.04
N ASN A 73 -20.03 43.19 28.44
CA ASN A 73 -18.91 43.41 27.53
C ASN A 73 -18.73 42.13 26.68
N ASP A 74 -19.67 41.92 25.77
CA ASP A 74 -19.60 40.87 24.78
C ASP A 74 -18.52 41.30 23.77
N ARG A 75 -17.55 40.42 23.56
CA ARG A 75 -16.41 40.67 22.66
C ARG A 75 -16.32 39.60 21.58
N TRP A 76 -16.17 40.06 20.38
CA TRP A 76 -15.75 39.22 19.26
C TRP A 76 -14.22 39.21 19.22
N ASN A 77 -13.65 38.00 19.04
CA ASN A 77 -12.23 37.83 18.88
C ASN A 77 -11.96 37.14 17.55
N PHE A 78 -11.13 37.74 16.74
CA PHE A 78 -10.58 37.14 15.52
C PHE A 78 -9.12 36.79 15.77
N GLY A 79 -8.75 35.52 15.55
CA GLY A 79 -7.40 35.00 15.76
C GLY A 79 -6.80 34.46 14.50
N ALA A 80 -5.47 34.54 14.42
CA ALA A 80 -4.69 33.87 13.40
C ALA A 80 -3.41 33.34 14.03
N GLY A 81 -2.96 32.15 13.57
CA GLY A 81 -1.77 31.53 14.11
C GLY A 81 -1.22 30.40 13.27
N ILE A 82 -0.16 29.82 13.78
CA ILE A 82 0.49 28.63 13.23
C ILE A 82 0.46 27.56 14.31
N SER A 83 0.14 26.37 13.91
CA SER A 83 0.24 25.21 14.79
C SER A 83 1.10 24.11 14.15
N TRP A 84 1.64 23.27 15.00
CA TRP A 84 2.32 22.02 14.66
C TRP A 84 1.39 20.90 15.07
N ARG A 85 0.90 20.16 14.09
CA ARG A 85 -0.01 19.05 14.29
C ARG A 85 0.74 17.74 14.13
N LYS A 86 0.76 16.95 15.20
CA LYS A 86 1.22 15.56 15.16
C LYS A 86 0.03 14.71 14.73
N ILE A 87 0.04 14.29 13.49
CA ILE A 87 -0.99 13.40 12.95
C ILE A 87 -0.58 11.96 13.22
N GLY A 88 -1.56 11.09 13.33
CA GLY A 88 -1.31 9.65 13.45
C GLY A 88 -0.64 9.08 12.20
N ASN A 89 -0.42 7.77 12.23
CA ASN A 89 0.38 7.13 11.20
C ASN A 89 -0.34 7.04 9.85
N ILE A 90 0.43 7.13 8.77
CA ILE A 90 0.06 6.61 7.46
C ILE A 90 0.51 5.14 7.43
N ASN A 91 -0.42 4.23 7.15
CA ASN A 91 -0.11 2.82 6.98
C ASN A 91 -0.53 2.41 5.56
N PHE A 92 0.38 1.78 4.82
CA PHE A 92 0.07 1.08 3.58
C PHE A 92 0.16 -0.42 3.82
N ASN A 93 -0.84 -1.13 3.35
CA ASN A 93 -0.85 -2.58 3.18
C ASN A 93 -0.66 -2.85 1.69
N THR A 94 0.58 -3.07 1.28
CA THR A 94 0.96 -3.24 -0.12
C THR A 94 0.48 -4.61 -0.60
N GLY A 95 -0.48 -4.61 -1.51
CA GLY A 95 -0.95 -5.81 -2.18
C GLY A 95 0.08 -6.37 -3.16
N ASN A 96 -0.14 -7.61 -3.59
CA ASN A 96 0.74 -8.25 -4.57
C ASN A 96 0.74 -7.50 -5.90
N THR A 97 1.86 -7.59 -6.64
CA THR A 97 1.89 -7.08 -7.99
C THR A 97 1.00 -7.90 -8.93
N ASN A 98 0.33 -7.24 -9.87
CA ASN A 98 -0.41 -7.88 -10.95
C ASN A 98 0.49 -8.30 -12.13
N LEU A 99 1.80 -8.02 -12.06
CA LEU A 99 2.76 -8.40 -13.07
C LEU A 99 3.17 -9.85 -12.88
N THR A 100 3.06 -10.65 -13.94
CA THR A 100 3.45 -12.07 -13.92
C THR A 100 4.82 -12.26 -14.55
N ALA A 101 5.67 -13.06 -13.89
CA ALA A 101 6.96 -13.44 -14.44
C ALA A 101 6.76 -14.31 -15.70
N PRO A 102 7.30 -13.90 -16.87
CA PRO A 102 7.20 -14.69 -18.09
C PRO A 102 8.13 -15.92 -18.02
N SER A 103 7.82 -16.96 -18.80
CA SER A 103 8.79 -18.00 -19.05
C SER A 103 9.88 -17.52 -20.01
N VAL A 104 11.14 -17.66 -19.60
CA VAL A 104 12.32 -17.25 -20.38
C VAL A 104 12.91 -18.40 -21.16
N PHE A 105 12.88 -19.60 -20.57
CA PHE A 105 13.59 -20.76 -21.12
C PHE A 105 12.71 -21.74 -21.90
N GLY A 106 11.39 -21.50 -21.98
CA GLY A 106 10.45 -22.33 -22.72
C GLY A 106 9.96 -23.55 -21.94
N SER A 107 9.99 -24.75 -22.52
CA SER A 107 9.45 -25.97 -21.93
C SER A 107 10.49 -27.09 -21.80
N SER A 108 10.27 -27.97 -20.84
CA SER A 108 11.07 -29.21 -20.68
C SER A 108 10.95 -30.10 -21.94
N SER A 109 12.02 -30.75 -22.30
CA SER A 109 12.07 -31.66 -23.47
C SER A 109 13.03 -32.79 -23.25
N PHE A 110 12.78 -33.88 -23.96
CA PHE A 110 13.66 -35.06 -23.99
C PHE A 110 13.84 -35.50 -25.41
N THR A 111 15.11 -35.73 -25.81
CA THR A 111 15.51 -36.32 -27.07
C THR A 111 16.45 -37.45 -26.74
N GLN A 112 16.06 -38.67 -27.08
CA GLN A 112 16.93 -39.85 -26.88
C GLN A 112 18.11 -39.84 -27.86
N PRO A 113 19.21 -40.56 -27.57
CA PRO A 113 20.29 -40.79 -28.53
C PRO A 113 19.76 -41.32 -29.87
N ALA A 114 20.36 -40.87 -30.95
CA ALA A 114 19.96 -41.33 -32.28
C ALA A 114 20.33 -42.81 -32.48
N GLY A 115 19.55 -43.51 -33.32
CA GLY A 115 19.84 -44.87 -33.72
C GLY A 115 19.36 -45.99 -32.80
N ILE A 116 19.05 -45.71 -31.52
CA ILE A 116 18.67 -46.76 -30.55
C ILE A 116 17.22 -47.26 -30.76
N GLY A 117 16.42 -46.59 -31.58
CA GLY A 117 15.04 -46.99 -31.82
C GLY A 117 14.15 -47.00 -30.56
N ALA A 118 12.95 -47.58 -30.67
CA ALA A 118 12.10 -47.83 -29.52
C ALA A 118 12.73 -48.93 -28.62
N ASP A 119 12.42 -48.95 -27.33
CA ASP A 119 12.86 -49.98 -26.39
C ASP A 119 12.15 -51.32 -26.59
N THR A 120 11.00 -51.31 -27.21
CA THR A 120 10.22 -52.48 -27.55
C THR A 120 10.18 -52.74 -29.07
N GLY A 121 9.85 -53.96 -29.45
CA GLY A 121 9.68 -54.35 -30.83
C GLY A 121 10.99 -54.72 -31.56
N ALA A 122 10.83 -55.42 -32.66
CA ALA A 122 11.94 -55.86 -33.50
C ALA A 122 12.40 -54.74 -34.44
N VAL A 123 13.10 -53.73 -33.89
CA VAL A 123 13.64 -52.58 -34.63
C VAL A 123 15.17 -52.64 -34.68
N ALA A 124 15.76 -52.11 -35.74
CA ALA A 124 17.20 -51.94 -35.83
C ALA A 124 17.69 -50.90 -34.81
N ARG A 125 18.78 -51.25 -34.09
CA ARG A 125 19.39 -50.40 -33.06
C ARG A 125 20.88 -50.26 -33.32
N THR A 126 21.34 -49.05 -33.41
CA THR A 126 22.75 -48.72 -33.59
C THR A 126 23.25 -47.97 -32.35
N TYR A 127 24.38 -48.38 -31.83
CA TYR A 127 25.03 -47.85 -30.65
C TYR A 127 26.45 -47.39 -30.97
N ASP A 128 27.06 -46.62 -30.12
CA ASP A 128 28.43 -46.13 -30.29
C ASP A 128 29.43 -47.33 -30.28
N ASN A 129 29.07 -48.43 -29.64
CA ASN A 129 29.91 -49.60 -29.41
C ASN A 129 29.33 -50.89 -30.02
N GLY A 130 28.42 -50.77 -31.02
CA GLY A 130 27.88 -51.89 -31.73
C GLY A 130 26.49 -51.69 -32.32
N PHE A 131 25.84 -52.77 -32.68
CA PHE A 131 24.46 -52.77 -33.18
C PHE A 131 23.72 -54.06 -32.81
N VAL A 132 22.39 -54.00 -32.83
CA VAL A 132 21.49 -55.17 -32.77
C VAL A 132 20.37 -54.96 -33.79
N ASN A 133 20.33 -55.78 -34.84
CA ASN A 133 19.35 -55.65 -35.90
C ASN A 133 18.43 -56.88 -35.99
N PRO A 134 17.17 -56.71 -36.37
CA PRO A 134 16.31 -57.85 -36.69
C PRO A 134 16.88 -58.66 -37.86
N GLY A 135 16.94 -59.93 -37.70
CA GLY A 135 17.34 -60.86 -38.75
C GLY A 135 16.17 -61.71 -39.27
N PRO A 136 16.38 -62.58 -40.25
CA PRO A 136 15.31 -63.40 -40.84
C PRO A 136 14.56 -64.30 -39.85
N ARG A 137 15.21 -64.67 -38.70
CA ARG A 137 14.60 -65.52 -37.65
C ARG A 137 13.88 -64.72 -36.58
N THR A 138 14.04 -63.38 -36.54
CA THR A 138 13.48 -62.53 -35.49
C THR A 138 11.95 -62.60 -35.40
N PRO A 139 11.17 -62.61 -36.50
CA PRO A 139 9.72 -62.73 -36.38
C PRO A 139 9.21 -63.97 -35.65
N ALA A 140 9.95 -65.08 -35.75
CA ALA A 140 9.56 -66.33 -35.13
C ALA A 140 10.11 -66.52 -33.69
N THR A 141 11.26 -65.90 -33.38
CA THR A 141 12.01 -66.19 -32.14
C THR A 141 12.20 -65.01 -31.23
N GLY A 142 11.95 -63.76 -31.71
CA GLY A 142 12.33 -62.53 -30.98
C GLY A 142 13.83 -62.33 -30.82
N ARG A 143 14.65 -63.14 -31.56
CA ARG A 143 16.10 -63.19 -31.43
C ARG A 143 16.82 -63.07 -32.77
N THR A 144 18.08 -62.58 -32.73
CA THR A 144 18.89 -62.32 -33.91
C THR A 144 20.34 -62.85 -33.79
N THR A 145 20.96 -63.06 -34.94
CA THR A 145 22.42 -63.28 -35.09
C THR A 145 23.12 -62.06 -35.67
N ASP A 146 22.32 -61.03 -36.04
CA ASP A 146 22.80 -59.76 -36.61
C ASP A 146 23.05 -58.73 -35.51
N TYR A 147 24.14 -58.87 -34.77
CA TYR A 147 24.58 -57.96 -33.71
C TYR A 147 26.10 -57.84 -33.71
N SER A 148 26.62 -56.76 -33.20
CA SER A 148 28.06 -56.56 -33.02
C SER A 148 28.34 -55.89 -31.69
N TYR A 149 29.53 -56.10 -31.17
CA TYR A 149 30.10 -55.43 -30.00
C TYR A 149 31.63 -55.43 -30.06
N GLN A 150 32.25 -54.43 -29.39
CA GLN A 150 33.65 -54.06 -29.64
C GLN A 150 34.61 -54.53 -28.55
N THR A 151 34.16 -54.60 -27.29
CA THR A 151 35.03 -54.83 -26.14
C THR A 151 34.45 -55.85 -25.17
N GLN A 152 35.33 -56.50 -24.38
CA GLN A 152 34.95 -57.45 -23.36
C GLN A 152 34.16 -56.83 -22.23
N ASP A 153 34.37 -55.50 -21.94
CA ASP A 153 33.70 -54.79 -20.89
C ASP A 153 32.19 -54.59 -21.15
N GLN A 154 31.77 -54.83 -22.39
CA GLN A 154 30.34 -54.84 -22.74
C GLN A 154 29.63 -56.10 -22.23
N LEU A 155 30.41 -57.19 -21.93
CA LEU A 155 29.88 -58.41 -21.36
C LEU A 155 29.93 -58.32 -19.84
N GLN A 156 28.82 -58.03 -19.20
CA GLN A 156 28.73 -57.89 -17.75
C GLN A 156 27.74 -58.93 -17.18
N GLY A 157 28.29 -59.95 -16.49
CA GLY A 157 27.46 -61.02 -15.99
C GLY A 157 26.79 -61.80 -17.14
N ASN A 158 25.48 -61.85 -17.14
CA ASN A 158 24.61 -62.38 -18.16
C ASN A 158 24.09 -61.44 -19.18
N ASN A 159 24.65 -60.19 -19.26
CA ASN A 159 24.15 -59.12 -20.12
C ASN A 159 25.22 -58.64 -21.10
N LEU A 160 24.77 -58.32 -22.31
CA LEU A 160 25.53 -57.53 -23.26
C LEU A 160 25.06 -56.10 -23.16
N LEU A 161 25.94 -55.17 -22.74
CA LEU A 161 25.64 -53.75 -22.59
C LEU A 161 26.00 -52.97 -23.85
N MET A 162 25.03 -52.24 -24.37
CA MET A 162 25.16 -51.35 -25.52
C MET A 162 24.98 -49.93 -25.10
N THR A 163 25.85 -49.02 -25.54
CA THR A 163 25.84 -47.62 -25.14
C THR A 163 25.64 -46.70 -26.32
N ALA A 164 24.79 -45.73 -26.21
CA ALA A 164 24.62 -44.65 -27.18
C ALA A 164 24.62 -43.29 -26.48
N THR A 165 25.33 -42.33 -27.04
CA THR A 165 25.45 -40.96 -26.60
C THR A 165 24.72 -40.01 -27.52
N GLY A 166 24.71 -38.70 -27.19
CA GLY A 166 24.11 -37.63 -28.03
C GLY A 166 22.63 -37.40 -27.80
N GLY A 167 22.02 -38.04 -26.81
CA GLY A 167 20.71 -37.64 -26.33
C GLY A 167 20.78 -36.29 -25.54
N ARG A 168 19.63 -35.68 -25.38
CA ARG A 168 19.53 -34.43 -24.63
C ARG A 168 18.27 -34.40 -23.80
N ARG A 169 18.39 -33.94 -22.55
CA ARG A 169 17.25 -33.62 -21.69
C ARG A 169 17.33 -32.16 -21.25
N VAL A 170 16.22 -31.46 -21.35
CA VAL A 170 16.06 -30.11 -20.82
C VAL A 170 14.98 -30.16 -19.74
N ILE A 171 15.34 -29.78 -18.55
CA ILE A 171 14.40 -29.66 -17.43
C ILE A 171 14.27 -28.17 -17.10
N ILE A 172 13.03 -27.70 -17.03
CA ILE A 172 12.70 -26.35 -16.63
C ILE A 172 11.89 -26.44 -15.36
N ASP A 173 12.43 -25.83 -14.30
CA ASP A 173 11.81 -25.71 -13.00
C ASP A 173 11.42 -24.26 -12.78
N GLN A 174 10.19 -24.02 -12.33
CA GLN A 174 9.69 -22.68 -11.99
C GLN A 174 9.22 -22.69 -10.54
N ALA A 175 9.58 -21.65 -9.80
CA ALA A 175 9.06 -21.38 -8.48
C ALA A 175 8.72 -19.90 -8.37
N ALA A 176 7.59 -19.60 -7.77
CA ALA A 176 7.17 -18.25 -7.45
C ALA A 176 6.63 -18.22 -6.03
N ALA A 177 7.00 -17.19 -5.29
CA ALA A 177 6.46 -16.88 -3.98
C ALA A 177 6.08 -15.40 -3.96
N SER A 178 4.90 -15.11 -3.45
CA SER A 178 4.47 -13.76 -3.14
C SER A 178 4.32 -13.61 -1.63
N SER A 179 4.72 -12.47 -1.13
CA SER A 179 4.59 -12.12 0.27
C SER A 179 4.01 -10.71 0.38
N PRO A 180 2.94 -10.52 1.12
CA PRO A 180 2.42 -9.18 1.35
C PRO A 180 3.52 -8.33 1.99
N SER A 181 3.57 -7.09 1.59
CA SER A 181 4.48 -6.08 2.12
C SER A 181 3.65 -4.94 2.69
N GLY A 182 4.30 -3.95 3.24
CA GLY A 182 3.65 -2.77 3.73
C GLY A 182 4.66 -1.83 4.34
N TRP A 183 4.24 -0.59 4.51
CA TRP A 183 5.08 0.42 5.13
C TRP A 183 4.26 1.34 6.03
N ARG A 184 4.95 2.00 6.90
CA ARG A 184 4.37 2.92 7.83
C ARG A 184 5.23 4.16 7.93
N GLU A 185 4.61 5.30 7.76
CA GLU A 185 5.21 6.58 8.10
C GLU A 185 4.57 7.09 9.39
N SER A 186 5.39 7.40 10.38
CA SER A 186 4.94 7.78 11.71
C SER A 186 5.61 9.06 12.18
N ASP A 187 4.87 9.79 13.00
CA ASP A 187 5.43 10.81 13.90
C ASP A 187 5.92 12.12 13.26
N ASN A 188 5.45 12.46 12.07
CA ASN A 188 5.74 13.77 11.50
C ASN A 188 4.88 14.86 12.13
N TRP A 189 5.52 15.97 12.47
CA TRP A 189 4.85 17.21 12.84
C TRP A 189 4.63 18.06 11.60
N GLU A 190 3.36 18.25 11.25
CA GLU A 190 2.99 19.06 10.10
C GLU A 190 2.60 20.47 10.52
N ILE A 191 3.01 21.44 9.71
CA ILE A 191 2.64 22.84 9.93
C ILE A 191 1.19 23.04 9.49
N SER A 192 0.38 23.60 10.40
CA SER A 192 -1.05 23.85 10.20
C SER A 192 -1.39 25.29 10.55
N PRO A 193 -1.42 26.22 9.59
CA PRO A 193 -1.96 27.57 9.81
C PRO A 193 -3.44 27.49 10.17
N TYR A 194 -3.90 28.39 11.04
CA TYR A 194 -5.28 28.46 11.44
C TYR A 194 -5.80 29.89 11.56
N LEU A 195 -7.11 30.01 11.40
CA LEU A 195 -7.90 31.19 11.68
C LEU A 195 -8.99 30.84 12.69
N SER A 196 -9.25 31.72 13.65
CA SER A 196 -10.29 31.52 14.66
C SER A 196 -11.19 32.74 14.80
N LEU A 197 -12.44 32.44 15.13
CA LEU A 197 -13.43 33.46 15.47
C LEU A 197 -14.17 33.00 16.73
N SER A 198 -14.23 33.83 17.77
CA SER A 198 -14.99 33.50 18.97
C SER A 198 -15.79 34.71 19.46
N HIS A 199 -16.92 34.43 20.09
CA HIS A 199 -17.73 35.41 20.73
C HIS A 199 -17.80 35.12 22.23
N LEU A 200 -17.03 35.86 23.03
CA LEU A 200 -16.92 35.64 24.47
C LEU A 200 -17.86 36.59 25.22
N ILE A 201 -18.70 36.01 26.07
CA ILE A 201 -19.67 36.71 26.94
C ILE A 201 -19.06 36.73 28.32
N ASP A 202 -18.96 37.93 28.92
CA ASP A 202 -18.48 38.08 30.29
C ASP A 202 -19.47 37.45 31.28
N MET A 203 -19.01 36.52 32.08
CA MET A 203 -19.76 35.79 33.10
C MET A 203 -19.49 36.31 34.52
N GLY A 204 -18.61 37.31 34.64
CA GLY A 204 -18.17 37.85 35.93
C GLY A 204 -17.01 37.07 36.56
N ASN A 205 -16.39 37.68 37.58
CA ASN A 205 -15.26 37.11 38.32
C ASN A 205 -14.07 36.72 37.43
N GLY A 206 -13.82 37.39 36.32
CA GLY A 206 -12.73 37.14 35.39
C GLY A 206 -13.01 36.01 34.40
N TRP A 207 -14.21 35.41 34.42
CA TRP A 207 -14.61 34.36 33.47
C TRP A 207 -15.37 34.93 32.29
N SER A 208 -15.02 34.45 31.10
CA SER A 208 -15.76 34.66 29.86
C SER A 208 -15.94 33.37 29.14
N ALA A 209 -17.09 33.14 28.52
CA ALA A 209 -17.33 31.89 27.77
C ALA A 209 -18.20 32.16 26.55
N GLY A 210 -18.09 31.32 25.52
CA GLY A 210 -18.93 31.42 24.34
C GLY A 210 -18.52 30.51 23.19
N PRO A 211 -19.23 30.63 22.05
CA PRO A 211 -18.95 29.84 20.86
C PRO A 211 -17.61 30.22 20.25
N ALA A 212 -16.98 29.23 19.65
CA ALA A 212 -15.71 29.34 18.91
C ALA A 212 -15.76 28.55 17.61
N LEU A 213 -15.27 29.15 16.55
CA LEU A 213 -15.11 28.58 15.22
C LEU A 213 -13.63 28.66 14.85
N THR A 214 -13.06 27.57 14.35
CA THR A 214 -11.67 27.57 13.86
C THR A 214 -11.62 26.89 12.52
N PHE A 215 -10.88 27.47 11.59
CA PHE A 215 -10.50 26.88 10.31
C PHE A 215 -9.00 26.62 10.31
N SER A 216 -8.60 25.45 9.83
CA SER A 216 -7.19 25.05 9.73
C SER A 216 -6.90 24.34 8.41
N TYR A 217 -5.66 24.38 7.98
CA TYR A 217 -5.16 23.66 6.81
C TYR A 217 -3.89 22.91 7.16
N THR A 218 -3.79 21.65 6.72
CA THR A 218 -2.60 20.82 6.92
C THR A 218 -2.34 20.01 5.66
N SER A 219 -1.11 19.98 5.17
CA SER A 219 -0.70 19.07 4.08
C SER A 219 0.11 17.94 4.68
N ILE A 220 -0.25 16.73 4.33
CA ILE A 220 0.33 15.47 4.83
C ILE A 220 0.79 14.68 3.62
N GLY A 221 1.97 14.07 3.69
CA GLY A 221 2.45 13.21 2.61
C GLY A 221 3.34 12.11 3.13
N GLY A 222 3.33 10.98 2.41
CA GLY A 222 4.21 9.86 2.65
C GLY A 222 4.57 9.17 1.35
N ARG A 223 5.78 8.60 1.29
CA ARG A 223 6.27 7.88 0.13
C ARG A 223 7.19 6.76 0.55
N GLN A 224 7.05 5.63 -0.12
CA GLN A 224 7.96 4.50 0.00
C GLN A 224 8.33 3.96 -1.38
N ASP A 225 9.60 3.71 -1.58
CA ASP A 225 10.12 3.18 -2.84
C ASP A 225 10.73 1.78 -2.64
N GLY A 226 10.65 0.95 -3.67
CA GLY A 226 11.38 -0.32 -3.76
C GLY A 226 10.85 -1.45 -2.89
N LEU A 227 9.57 -1.43 -2.54
CA LEU A 227 8.91 -2.57 -1.89
C LEU A 227 8.92 -3.79 -2.82
N ASN A 228 9.01 -4.98 -2.25
CA ASN A 228 9.06 -6.23 -2.99
C ASN A 228 8.01 -7.20 -2.45
N THR A 229 7.10 -7.63 -3.31
CA THR A 229 6.05 -8.62 -2.98
C THR A 229 6.18 -9.91 -3.77
N LEU A 230 6.95 -9.93 -4.87
CA LEU A 230 7.14 -11.08 -5.74
C LEU A 230 8.59 -11.52 -5.78
N ASN A 231 8.84 -12.79 -5.49
CA ASN A 231 10.10 -13.46 -5.79
C ASN A 231 9.80 -14.71 -6.62
N ALA A 232 10.21 -14.69 -7.88
CA ALA A 232 10.06 -15.84 -8.76
C ALA A 232 11.41 -16.21 -9.39
N ASN A 233 11.57 -17.47 -9.69
CA ASN A 233 12.74 -17.96 -10.41
C ASN A 233 12.32 -18.99 -11.46
N GLU A 234 13.07 -19.03 -12.53
CA GLU A 234 13.03 -20.08 -13.53
C GLU A 234 14.46 -20.64 -13.70
N ARG A 235 14.58 -21.93 -13.68
CA ARG A 235 15.85 -22.64 -13.85
C ARG A 235 15.76 -23.58 -15.01
N ARG A 236 16.73 -23.52 -15.91
CA ARG A 236 16.90 -24.45 -17.02
C ARG A 236 18.14 -25.29 -16.80
N ASN A 237 17.98 -26.62 -16.66
CA ASN A 237 19.07 -27.56 -16.64
C ASN A 237 19.09 -28.33 -17.96
N ILE A 238 20.24 -28.37 -18.62
CA ILE A 238 20.48 -29.08 -19.87
C ILE A 238 21.43 -30.21 -19.55
N PHE A 239 20.99 -31.42 -19.87
CA PHE A 239 21.77 -32.67 -19.67
C PHE A 239 22.11 -33.27 -21.02
N ASP A 240 23.34 -33.74 -21.16
CA ASP A 240 23.71 -34.73 -22.13
C ASP A 240 23.23 -36.09 -21.63
N VAL A 241 22.56 -36.85 -22.49
CA VAL A 241 21.94 -38.12 -22.14
C VAL A 241 22.62 -39.25 -22.84
N ARG A 242 23.04 -40.23 -22.06
CA ARG A 242 23.57 -41.49 -22.54
C ARG A 242 22.55 -42.60 -22.25
N ALA A 243 22.22 -43.41 -23.27
CA ALA A 243 21.42 -44.62 -23.11
C ALA A 243 22.33 -45.80 -22.92
N ILE A 244 21.94 -46.72 -22.04
CA ILE A 244 22.54 -48.03 -21.86
C ILE A 244 21.42 -49.06 -22.00
N ASP A 245 21.49 -49.83 -23.07
CA ASP A 245 20.60 -50.96 -23.30
C ASP A 245 21.30 -52.27 -22.85
N SER A 246 20.59 -53.05 -22.07
CA SER A 246 21.06 -54.36 -21.57
C SER A 246 20.31 -55.47 -22.27
N PHE A 247 21.03 -56.32 -22.98
CA PHE A 247 20.48 -57.47 -23.69
C PHE A 247 20.80 -58.74 -22.90
N ASP A 248 19.78 -59.52 -22.56
CA ASP A 248 19.94 -60.78 -21.82
C ASP A 248 20.68 -61.83 -22.66
N SER A 249 21.87 -62.24 -22.20
CA SER A 249 22.71 -63.26 -22.78
C SER A 249 22.76 -64.50 -21.94
N THR A 250 21.83 -64.72 -21.00
CA THR A 250 21.79 -65.93 -20.13
C THR A 250 21.77 -67.18 -20.94
N GLY A 251 22.74 -68.05 -20.64
CA GLY A 251 22.90 -69.32 -21.32
C GLY A 251 23.49 -69.25 -22.72
N LEU A 252 23.92 -68.07 -23.17
CA LEU A 252 24.59 -67.84 -24.45
C LEU A 252 26.13 -67.81 -24.23
N ILE A 253 26.90 -68.48 -25.07
CA ILE A 253 28.36 -68.31 -25.18
C ILE A 253 28.58 -67.32 -26.32
N LEU A 254 28.73 -66.02 -26.01
CA LEU A 254 28.97 -64.98 -27.00
C LEU A 254 30.40 -65.09 -27.56
N PRO A 255 30.62 -64.77 -28.85
CA PRO A 255 31.94 -64.72 -29.45
C PRO A 255 32.86 -63.70 -28.77
N ASN A 256 34.20 -63.92 -28.87
CA ASN A 256 35.15 -62.93 -28.35
C ASN A 256 35.08 -61.63 -29.14
N PRO A 257 35.13 -60.42 -28.49
CA PRO A 257 35.19 -59.16 -29.15
C PRO A 257 36.56 -58.88 -29.80
N PRO A 258 36.63 -58.03 -30.86
CA PRO A 258 35.51 -57.44 -31.53
C PRO A 258 34.72 -58.45 -32.35
N TYR A 259 33.42 -58.43 -32.22
CA TYR A 259 32.51 -59.30 -32.93
C TYR A 259 31.55 -58.53 -33.84
N THR A 260 31.37 -59.05 -35.06
CA THR A 260 30.38 -58.57 -36.02
C THR A 260 29.68 -59.78 -36.62
N GLY A 261 28.39 -59.86 -36.26
CA GLY A 261 27.53 -60.93 -36.83
C GLY A 261 26.89 -60.46 -38.13
N SER A 262 26.18 -61.40 -38.74
CA SER A 262 25.39 -61.14 -39.95
C SER A 262 24.05 -61.88 -39.90
N PRO A 263 23.05 -61.42 -40.68
CA PRO A 263 21.78 -62.11 -40.77
C PRO A 263 21.93 -63.54 -41.17
N GLY A 264 21.43 -64.52 -40.35
CA GLY A 264 21.49 -65.94 -40.63
C GLY A 264 22.81 -66.63 -40.32
N ALA A 265 23.81 -65.98 -39.72
CA ALA A 265 25.05 -66.57 -39.27
C ALA A 265 24.80 -67.67 -38.26
N ILE A 266 25.76 -68.60 -38.15
CA ILE A 266 25.81 -69.67 -37.09
C ILE A 266 26.44 -68.98 -35.86
N ALA A 267 25.60 -68.33 -35.05
CA ALA A 267 26.02 -67.66 -33.83
C ALA A 267 24.91 -67.76 -32.76
N PRO A 268 25.23 -67.53 -31.49
CA PRO A 268 24.22 -67.46 -30.47
C PRO A 268 23.15 -66.41 -30.83
N LEU A 269 21.87 -66.73 -30.59
CA LEU A 269 20.75 -65.91 -30.86
C LEU A 269 20.54 -64.94 -29.67
N LEU A 270 20.93 -63.68 -29.85
CA LEU A 270 20.67 -62.56 -28.87
C LEU A 270 19.23 -62.09 -29.00
N PRO A 271 18.53 -61.76 -27.90
CA PRO A 271 17.27 -61.03 -27.99
C PRO A 271 17.43 -59.75 -28.78
N VAL A 272 16.41 -59.39 -29.64
CA VAL A 272 16.45 -58.15 -30.40
C VAL A 272 15.97 -56.97 -29.59
N GLU A 273 15.17 -57.21 -28.55
CA GLU A 273 14.72 -56.19 -27.60
C GLU A 273 15.66 -56.16 -26.39
N PRO A 274 16.06 -54.98 -25.92
CA PRO A 274 16.78 -54.90 -24.67
C PRO A 274 15.88 -55.34 -23.50
N ALA A 275 16.45 -56.09 -22.56
CA ALA A 275 15.75 -56.43 -21.32
C ALA A 275 15.54 -55.20 -20.44
N GLU A 276 16.42 -54.24 -20.54
CA GLU A 276 16.36 -52.98 -19.79
C GLU A 276 17.03 -51.86 -20.61
N ARG A 277 16.42 -50.66 -20.55
CA ARG A 277 17.00 -49.41 -21.06
C ARG A 277 17.12 -48.40 -19.95
N ASN A 278 18.32 -47.94 -19.68
CA ASN A 278 18.64 -46.93 -18.69
C ASN A 278 19.17 -45.66 -19.35
N PHE A 279 18.67 -44.48 -18.92
CA PHE A 279 19.21 -43.21 -19.33
C PHE A 279 20.01 -42.61 -18.19
N ILE A 280 21.25 -42.22 -18.50
CA ILE A 280 22.14 -41.52 -17.58
C ILE A 280 22.26 -40.10 -18.03
N ASP A 281 21.88 -39.14 -17.13
CA ASP A 281 21.90 -37.72 -17.36
C ASP A 281 23.19 -37.13 -16.79
N GLU A 282 23.95 -36.43 -17.59
CA GLU A 282 25.13 -35.67 -17.19
C GLU A 282 24.85 -34.17 -17.38
N LEU A 283 24.89 -33.39 -16.30
CA LEU A 283 24.58 -31.94 -16.35
C LEU A 283 25.63 -31.22 -17.20
N ARG A 284 25.17 -30.61 -18.29
CA ARG A 284 25.99 -29.80 -19.20
C ARG A 284 25.98 -28.33 -18.83
N THR A 285 24.80 -27.73 -18.67
CA THR A 285 24.64 -26.33 -18.31
C THR A 285 23.43 -26.14 -17.41
N SER A 286 23.53 -25.09 -16.56
CA SER A 286 22.41 -24.64 -15.74
C SER A 286 22.30 -23.13 -15.89
N ASP A 287 21.13 -22.65 -16.34
CA ASP A 287 20.80 -21.23 -16.47
C ASP A 287 19.72 -20.88 -15.47
N THR A 288 19.73 -19.62 -14.99
CA THR A 288 18.74 -19.10 -14.05
C THR A 288 18.20 -17.76 -14.50
N ALA A 289 16.90 -17.54 -14.34
CA ALA A 289 16.26 -16.24 -14.44
C ALA A 289 15.56 -15.97 -13.11
N LEU A 290 15.92 -14.85 -12.48
CA LEU A 290 15.32 -14.36 -11.24
C LEU A 290 14.39 -13.21 -11.60
N PHE A 291 13.21 -13.17 -10.99
CA PHE A 291 12.23 -12.12 -11.14
C PHE A 291 11.90 -11.56 -9.77
N ARG A 292 11.82 -10.25 -9.71
CA ARG A 292 11.32 -9.53 -8.53
C ARG A 292 10.56 -8.32 -9.00
N ASP A 293 9.59 -7.91 -8.22
CA ASP A 293 8.95 -6.62 -8.40
C ASP A 293 9.70 -5.51 -7.64
N SER A 294 9.37 -4.29 -7.98
CA SER A 294 9.75 -3.08 -7.24
C SER A 294 8.53 -2.17 -7.25
N ILE A 295 7.91 -2.01 -6.10
CA ILE A 295 6.68 -1.22 -5.93
C ILE A 295 7.06 0.09 -5.25
N ASN A 296 6.59 1.20 -5.83
CA ASN A 296 6.70 2.53 -5.24
C ASN A 296 5.30 3.04 -4.95
N GLU A 297 5.07 3.55 -3.76
CA GLU A 297 3.78 4.06 -3.28
C GLU A 297 3.93 5.46 -2.72
N SER A 298 2.95 6.32 -2.96
CA SER A 298 2.88 7.65 -2.36
C SER A 298 1.44 8.03 -2.04
N LEU A 299 1.29 8.85 -0.99
CA LEU A 299 0.03 9.47 -0.57
C LEU A 299 0.30 10.94 -0.28
N GLU A 300 -0.55 11.81 -0.82
CA GLU A 300 -0.61 13.22 -0.48
C GLU A 300 -2.04 13.57 -0.04
N VAL A 301 -2.20 14.22 1.09
CA VAL A 301 -3.51 14.62 1.64
C VAL A 301 -3.48 16.08 2.04
N ASN A 302 -4.41 16.85 1.49
CA ASN A 302 -4.70 18.23 1.91
C ASN A 302 -5.91 18.22 2.84
N LEU A 303 -5.68 18.52 4.11
CA LEU A 303 -6.68 18.45 5.14
C LEU A 303 -7.18 19.85 5.50
N PHE A 304 -8.46 20.11 5.27
CA PHE A 304 -9.16 21.33 5.64
C PHE A 304 -10.03 21.05 6.87
N GLY A 305 -9.63 21.60 8.02
CA GLY A 305 -10.34 21.42 9.29
C GLY A 305 -11.26 22.59 9.60
N LEU A 306 -12.53 22.30 9.89
CA LEU A 306 -13.49 23.24 10.45
C LEU A 306 -13.92 22.76 11.83
N SER A 307 -13.66 23.55 12.86
CA SER A 307 -14.03 23.20 14.24
C SER A 307 -15.08 24.17 14.77
N LEU A 308 -16.16 23.64 15.32
CA LEU A 308 -17.21 24.38 15.98
C LEU A 308 -17.35 23.90 17.42
N GLY A 309 -17.25 24.82 18.39
CA GLY A 309 -17.28 24.46 19.79
C GLY A 309 -17.58 25.61 20.70
N ALA A 310 -17.26 25.43 21.95
CA ALA A 310 -17.31 26.42 22.99
C ALA A 310 -15.96 26.55 23.67
N SER A 311 -15.65 27.77 24.10
CA SER A 311 -14.47 28.05 24.90
C SER A 311 -14.86 28.81 26.17
N ALA A 312 -14.12 28.59 27.24
CA ALA A 312 -14.18 29.34 28.49
C ALA A 312 -12.79 29.84 28.83
N VAL A 313 -12.67 31.09 29.16
CA VAL A 313 -11.41 31.79 29.43
C VAL A 313 -11.49 32.42 30.80
N TYR A 314 -10.48 32.23 31.61
CA TYR A 314 -10.28 32.92 32.87
C TYR A 314 -9.14 33.92 32.73
N GLN A 315 -9.44 35.19 32.95
CA GLN A 315 -8.47 36.29 32.92
C GLN A 315 -8.12 36.74 34.33
N THR A 316 -6.82 36.85 34.59
CA THR A 316 -6.29 37.36 35.85
C THR A 316 -6.09 38.85 35.79
N ASP A 317 -6.01 39.55 36.95
CA ASP A 317 -5.69 40.98 37.05
C ASP A 317 -4.32 41.32 36.44
N SER A 318 -3.45 40.33 36.27
CA SER A 318 -2.09 40.50 35.71
C SER A 318 -2.01 40.40 34.19
N ARG A 319 -3.14 40.46 33.45
CA ARG A 319 -3.26 40.34 32.00
C ARG A 319 -2.95 38.94 31.44
N PHE A 320 -2.64 37.97 32.27
CA PHE A 320 -2.55 36.57 31.85
C PHE A 320 -3.93 35.94 31.82
N PHE A 321 -4.14 35.07 30.88
CA PHE A 321 -5.35 34.27 30.81
C PHE A 321 -5.04 32.80 30.60
N ALA A 322 -5.96 31.94 31.01
CA ALA A 322 -5.99 30.52 30.72
C ALA A 322 -7.36 30.15 30.19
N GLY A 323 -7.42 29.29 29.21
CA GLY A 323 -8.66 28.88 28.58
C GLY A 323 -8.74 27.36 28.37
N ILE A 324 -9.98 26.92 28.28
CA ILE A 324 -10.32 25.56 27.87
C ILE A 324 -11.37 25.63 26.78
N GLY A 325 -11.27 24.76 25.77
CA GLY A 325 -12.24 24.70 24.67
C GLY A 325 -12.51 23.25 24.28
N THR A 326 -13.72 22.99 23.81
CA THR A 326 -14.12 21.69 23.29
C THR A 326 -15.18 21.87 22.21
N GLY A 327 -15.30 20.90 21.31
CA GLY A 327 -16.29 20.95 20.25
C GLY A 327 -16.13 19.83 19.23
N LEU A 328 -16.84 20.00 18.12
CA LEU A 328 -16.83 19.09 16.98
C LEU A 328 -15.82 19.57 15.93
N VAL A 329 -15.28 18.62 15.19
CA VAL A 329 -14.38 18.86 14.06
C VAL A 329 -14.97 18.21 12.82
N LEU A 330 -15.00 18.95 11.73
CA LEU A 330 -15.26 18.49 10.40
C LEU A 330 -13.95 18.61 9.61
N ASN A 331 -13.39 17.50 9.17
CA ASN A 331 -12.22 17.50 8.29
C ASN A 331 -12.65 17.12 6.87
N ILE A 332 -12.25 17.91 5.90
CA ILE A 332 -12.33 17.56 4.48
C ILE A 332 -10.92 17.17 4.06
N ALA A 333 -10.75 15.89 3.74
CA ALA A 333 -9.49 15.31 3.28
C ALA A 333 -9.54 15.17 1.76
N ASP A 334 -8.80 16.03 1.05
CA ASP A 334 -8.57 15.92 -0.40
C ASP A 334 -7.28 15.15 -0.59
N TRP A 335 -7.37 13.94 -1.14
CA TRP A 335 -6.27 12.99 -1.19
C TRP A 335 -5.94 12.55 -2.62
N ASP A 336 -4.67 12.27 -2.82
CA ASP A 336 -4.08 11.77 -4.04
C ASP A 336 -3.12 10.62 -3.69
N ALA A 337 -3.38 9.43 -4.23
CA ALA A 337 -2.58 8.25 -4.00
C ALA A 337 -2.06 7.67 -5.30
N SER A 338 -0.81 7.25 -5.32
CA SER A 338 -0.22 6.60 -6.48
C SER A 338 0.55 5.34 -6.11
N ARG A 339 0.51 4.36 -7.02
CA ARG A 339 1.30 3.13 -6.97
C ARG A 339 1.91 2.87 -8.33
N SER A 340 3.18 2.49 -8.35
CA SER A 340 3.91 2.10 -9.55
C SER A 340 4.64 0.79 -9.31
N ASP A 341 4.27 -0.23 -10.07
CA ASP A 341 4.86 -1.57 -10.04
C ASP A 341 5.84 -1.71 -11.20
N GLN A 342 7.00 -2.29 -10.96
CA GLN A 342 8.00 -2.64 -11.95
C GLN A 342 8.39 -4.09 -11.77
N LEU A 343 8.44 -4.86 -12.86
CA LEU A 343 8.96 -6.24 -12.86
C LEU A 343 10.37 -6.25 -13.42
N ILE A 344 11.30 -6.76 -12.63
CA ILE A 344 12.73 -6.78 -12.93
C ILE A 344 13.18 -8.24 -13.09
N GLN A 345 13.87 -8.52 -14.20
CA GLN A 345 14.48 -9.81 -14.50
C GLN A 345 16.01 -9.71 -14.39
N VAL A 346 16.63 -10.73 -13.80
CA VAL A 346 18.08 -10.93 -13.79
C VAL A 346 18.39 -12.33 -14.31
N THR A 347 19.03 -12.44 -15.47
CA THR A 347 19.37 -13.72 -16.09
C THR A 347 20.86 -14.02 -15.88
N ASN A 348 21.17 -15.20 -15.35
CA ASN A 348 22.54 -15.71 -15.11
C ASN A 348 23.44 -14.71 -14.35
N GLY A 349 22.87 -13.95 -13.40
CA GLY A 349 23.62 -12.95 -12.64
C GLY A 349 24.03 -11.71 -13.44
N GLY A 350 23.46 -11.52 -14.62
CA GLY A 350 23.68 -10.35 -15.46
C GLY A 350 23.05 -9.05 -14.91
N ALA A 351 23.04 -8.01 -15.72
CA ALA A 351 22.42 -6.74 -15.34
C ALA A 351 20.89 -6.88 -15.21
N PRO A 352 20.27 -6.20 -14.21
CA PRO A 352 18.83 -6.14 -14.10
C PRO A 352 18.18 -5.51 -15.34
N LEU A 353 17.12 -6.11 -15.82
CA LEU A 353 16.31 -5.65 -16.95
C LEU A 353 14.87 -5.46 -16.48
N GLN A 354 14.32 -4.28 -16.65
CA GLN A 354 12.89 -4.04 -16.45
C GLN A 354 12.13 -4.66 -17.64
N ILE A 355 11.22 -5.58 -17.34
CA ILE A 355 10.46 -6.34 -18.34
C ILE A 355 8.96 -6.05 -18.32
N GLY A 356 8.49 -5.33 -17.29
CA GLY A 356 7.10 -4.91 -17.17
C GLY A 356 6.95 -3.74 -16.23
N SER A 357 5.87 -2.98 -16.40
CA SER A 357 5.46 -1.93 -15.46
C SER A 357 3.96 -1.77 -15.48
N ALA A 358 3.39 -1.39 -14.34
CA ALA A 358 2.00 -0.96 -14.19
C ALA A 358 1.97 0.27 -13.28
N GLY A 359 1.03 1.18 -13.52
CA GLY A 359 0.83 2.37 -12.72
C GLY A 359 -0.64 2.49 -12.35
N PHE A 360 -0.89 2.85 -11.10
CA PHE A 360 -2.21 3.09 -10.54
C PHE A 360 -2.19 4.48 -9.89
N HIS A 361 -3.29 5.17 -10.05
CA HIS A 361 -3.48 6.48 -9.45
C HIS A 361 -4.94 6.62 -9.12
N ASP A 362 -5.23 7.06 -7.91
CA ASP A 362 -6.56 7.36 -7.46
C ASP A 362 -6.55 8.61 -6.59
N SER A 363 -7.67 9.33 -6.59
CA SER A 363 -7.81 10.57 -5.84
C SER A 363 -9.26 10.81 -5.47
N GLY A 364 -9.49 11.44 -4.34
CA GLY A 364 -10.83 11.69 -3.85
C GLY A 364 -10.87 12.76 -2.77
N ALA A 365 -12.07 13.00 -2.27
CA ALA A 365 -12.30 13.89 -1.15
C ALA A 365 -13.31 13.27 -0.20
N ASP A 366 -12.92 13.15 1.08
CA ASP A 366 -13.72 12.58 2.14
C ASP A 366 -14.00 13.56 3.25
N VAL A 367 -15.17 13.41 3.86
CA VAL A 367 -15.60 14.21 5.00
C VAL A 367 -15.56 13.36 6.25
N LEU A 368 -14.68 13.71 7.18
CA LEU A 368 -14.38 12.97 8.39
C LEU A 368 -14.78 13.79 9.62
N PHE A 369 -15.43 13.14 10.57
CA PHE A 369 -15.90 13.78 11.78
C PHE A 369 -15.00 13.47 12.97
N GLY A 370 -14.98 14.41 13.92
CA GLY A 370 -14.24 14.25 15.15
C GLY A 370 -14.70 15.19 16.24
N TYR A 371 -14.01 15.14 17.35
CA TYR A 371 -14.16 16.08 18.45
C TYR A 371 -12.79 16.47 18.99
N TYR A 372 -12.73 17.61 19.68
CA TYR A 372 -11.47 18.11 20.23
C TYR A 372 -11.61 18.57 21.67
N LEU A 373 -10.48 18.55 22.36
CA LEU A 373 -10.26 19.22 23.63
C LEU A 373 -9.03 20.11 23.48
N GLN A 374 -9.14 21.37 23.88
CA GLN A 374 -8.08 22.37 23.78
C GLN A 374 -7.85 23.05 25.14
N GLY A 375 -6.59 23.26 25.47
CA GLY A 375 -6.17 24.15 26.55
C GLY A 375 -5.37 25.30 25.97
N SER A 376 -5.51 26.51 26.52
CA SER A 376 -4.74 27.66 26.08
C SER A 376 -4.25 28.51 27.26
N VAL A 377 -3.16 29.20 27.02
CA VAL A 377 -2.61 30.22 27.93
C VAL A 377 -2.15 31.42 27.09
N GLY A 378 -2.31 32.61 27.59
CA GLY A 378 -1.90 33.74 26.84
C GLY A 378 -1.75 35.01 27.66
N TYR A 379 -1.39 36.06 26.97
CA TYR A 379 -1.11 37.38 27.54
C TYR A 379 -1.77 38.47 26.75
N GLN A 380 -2.52 39.37 27.41
CA GLN A 380 -3.14 40.53 26.82
C GLN A 380 -2.11 41.66 26.72
N ILE A 381 -1.73 42.01 25.47
CA ILE A 381 -0.78 43.09 25.17
C ILE A 381 -1.43 44.45 25.46
N ASN A 382 -2.65 44.62 24.95
CA ASN A 382 -3.50 45.78 25.18
C ASN A 382 -4.98 45.38 25.12
N ASP A 383 -5.88 46.35 25.15
CA ASP A 383 -7.34 46.10 25.22
C ASP A 383 -7.87 45.31 23.99
N SER A 384 -7.16 45.34 22.85
CA SER A 384 -7.58 44.73 21.61
C SER A 384 -6.71 43.54 21.19
N TRP A 385 -5.47 43.43 21.64
CA TRP A 385 -4.52 42.39 21.18
C TRP A 385 -4.11 41.47 22.29
N THR A 386 -4.18 40.16 21.99
CA THR A 386 -3.65 39.07 22.82
C THR A 386 -2.72 38.15 22.02
N ILE A 387 -1.75 37.57 22.69
CA ILE A 387 -0.96 36.42 22.18
C ILE A 387 -1.33 35.19 22.97
N GLU A 388 -1.40 34.07 22.28
CA GLU A 388 -1.88 32.80 22.86
C GLU A 388 -0.98 31.65 22.42
N ALA A 389 -0.71 30.75 23.35
CA ALA A 389 -0.21 29.43 23.07
C ALA A 389 -1.30 28.39 23.43
N ASN A 390 -1.53 27.43 22.56
CA ASN A 390 -2.55 26.41 22.77
C ASN A 390 -2.00 25.02 22.56
N THR A 391 -2.62 24.06 23.22
CA THR A 391 -2.47 22.64 23.02
C THR A 391 -3.85 22.05 22.78
N ARG A 392 -3.99 21.22 21.79
CA ARG A 392 -5.24 20.63 21.36
C ARG A 392 -5.04 19.16 21.06
N TYR A 393 -5.96 18.33 21.49
CA TYR A 393 -6.03 16.94 21.13
C TYR A 393 -7.32 16.68 20.35
N ASP A 394 -7.17 16.10 19.16
CA ASP A 394 -8.26 15.76 18.26
C ASP A 394 -8.46 14.24 18.24
N TRP A 395 -9.70 13.80 18.36
CA TRP A 395 -10.15 12.43 18.13
C TRP A 395 -10.96 12.43 16.82
N ASN A 396 -10.42 11.91 15.77
CA ASN A 396 -11.01 11.92 14.44
C ASN A 396 -11.15 10.52 13.88
N GLU A 397 -12.06 10.37 12.92
CA GLU A 397 -12.11 9.22 12.04
C GLU A 397 -10.82 9.11 11.21
N SER A 398 -10.50 7.87 10.79
CA SER A 398 -9.39 7.61 9.87
C SER A 398 -9.88 7.66 8.43
N LEU A 399 -9.05 8.20 7.53
CA LEU A 399 -9.22 8.07 6.09
C LEU A 399 -8.72 6.69 5.66
N ARG A 400 -9.56 5.91 4.94
CA ARG A 400 -9.25 4.56 4.47
C ARG A 400 -9.68 4.42 3.04
N GLU A 401 -8.71 4.25 2.16
CA GLU A 401 -8.94 4.12 0.73
C GLU A 401 -7.92 3.14 0.13
N SER A 402 -8.03 2.88 -1.18
CA SER A 402 -7.17 1.96 -1.90
C SER A 402 -6.64 2.58 -3.19
N VAL A 403 -5.46 2.12 -3.62
CA VAL A 403 -4.88 2.44 -4.92
C VAL A 403 -4.30 1.17 -5.55
N GLY A 404 -4.85 0.75 -6.69
CA GLY A 404 -4.56 -0.56 -7.26
C GLY A 404 -4.90 -1.68 -6.27
N ASP A 405 -3.93 -2.55 -5.97
CA ASP A 405 -4.07 -3.64 -4.99
C ASP A 405 -3.53 -3.28 -3.59
N SER A 406 -3.28 -2.01 -3.32
CA SER A 406 -2.83 -1.52 -2.01
C SER A 406 -3.92 -0.75 -1.30
N ASP A 407 -4.04 -0.98 0.01
CA ASP A 407 -4.92 -0.22 0.90
C ASP A 407 -4.10 0.71 1.76
N PHE A 408 -4.63 1.92 2.03
CA PHE A 408 -4.00 2.83 2.98
C PHE A 408 -4.97 3.28 4.07
N ASP A 409 -4.40 3.53 5.25
CA ASP A 409 -5.11 4.04 6.44
C ASP A 409 -4.31 5.22 6.98
N LEU A 410 -4.94 6.40 7.01
CA LEU A 410 -4.40 7.61 7.63
C LEU A 410 -5.20 7.92 8.90
N ASN A 411 -4.58 7.81 10.04
CA ASN A 411 -5.19 8.16 11.32
C ASN A 411 -5.03 9.66 11.58
N LEU A 412 -6.15 10.38 11.65
CA LEU A 412 -6.19 11.82 11.87
C LEU A 412 -6.27 12.22 13.36
N THR A 413 -6.30 11.26 14.27
CA THR A 413 -6.24 11.51 15.72
C THR A 413 -4.85 11.97 16.12
N GLY A 414 -4.72 13.06 16.86
CA GLY A 414 -3.41 13.56 17.23
C GLY A 414 -3.38 14.79 18.11
N LEU A 415 -2.16 15.20 18.46
CA LEU A 415 -1.85 16.37 19.27
C LEU A 415 -1.45 17.53 18.38
N THR A 416 -1.96 18.72 18.70
CA THR A 416 -1.62 19.99 18.04
C THR A 416 -1.08 20.97 19.07
N LEU A 417 0.02 21.62 18.76
CA LEU A 417 0.60 22.71 19.54
C LEU A 417 0.54 23.97 18.68
N GLY A 418 0.00 25.05 19.19
CA GLY A 418 -0.19 26.27 18.41
C GLY A 418 0.25 27.53 19.12
N VAL A 419 0.57 28.53 18.34
CA VAL A 419 0.77 29.91 18.78
C VAL A 419 0.04 30.86 17.84
N GLY A 420 -0.56 31.90 18.40
CA GLY A 420 -1.32 32.86 17.61
C GLY A 420 -1.49 34.20 18.27
N ALA A 421 -2.09 35.11 17.54
CA ALA A 421 -2.51 36.41 18.01
C ALA A 421 -4.00 36.57 17.76
N ASN A 422 -4.72 37.17 18.72
CA ASN A 422 -6.13 37.45 18.62
C ASN A 422 -6.36 38.96 18.73
N TYR A 423 -7.30 39.45 17.92
CA TYR A 423 -7.79 40.80 17.94
C TYR A 423 -9.24 40.82 18.46
N SER A 424 -9.49 41.60 19.50
CA SER A 424 -10.80 41.74 20.14
C SER A 424 -11.44 43.07 19.72
N PHE A 425 -12.73 43.06 19.37
CA PHE A 425 -13.52 44.22 18.94
C PHE A 425 -14.96 44.17 19.43
#